data_c8a324b2d82ad70e2c16635feb888e47
#
_entry.id   c8a324b2d82ad70e2c16635feb888e47
#
_cell.length_a   1.000
_cell.length_b   1.000
_cell.length_c   1.000
_cell.angle_alpha   90.00
_cell.angle_beta   90.00
_cell.angle_gamma   90.00
#
_symmetry.space_group_name_H-M   'P 1'
#
loop_
_entity.id
_entity.type
_entity.pdbx_description
1 polymer ?
#
loop_
_entity_poly.entity_id
_entity_poly.type
_entity_poly.pdbx_seq_one_letter_code
_entity_poly.pdbx_strand_id
1 'polypeptide(L)'
;MTSVTGETGPVIPTSDAGTVDLRGAAVRLGPRTLWSGLDLEVGRGEFLAVLGPNGSGKTTLLKVLLGLVPLSEGTVRVNGAPPRRGNPSVGYVPQQQAFSRDLPVRGRDLVRFGADGHRWGLPLRQRAATRRRVDDVLVAVGAAAYADAPVGLLSGGEQQRLRIAQALLGDPRVLLCDEPLLALDLASQRAVTRLIDQRRRSAGTPVVFVTHDVNPVLPYVDRILYFVRGRFAIGTPAEVLTSERLSALYGIDVDVVQVRGRYLVVSAEEELPTEPGAHAHHDHDHGHGHGHGDGHGD
;
A
#
# COMPACT_ATOMS: atom_id res chain seq x y z
N MET A 1 4.03 -60.73 18.70
CA MET A 1 4.63 -59.39 18.74
C MET A 1 4.77 -58.91 17.31
N THR A 2 3.78 -58.18 16.83
CA THR A 2 3.75 -57.71 15.45
C THR A 2 3.59 -56.20 15.52
N SER A 3 4.67 -55.50 15.17
CA SER A 3 4.74 -54.04 15.13
C SER A 3 4.00 -53.54 13.89
N VAL A 4 2.97 -52.72 14.09
CA VAL A 4 2.28 -51.99 13.02
C VAL A 4 2.97 -50.63 12.89
N THR A 5 3.75 -50.47 11.83
CA THR A 5 4.27 -49.19 11.35
C THR A 5 3.17 -48.44 10.65
N GLY A 6 2.65 -47.37 11.27
CA GLY A 6 1.73 -46.44 10.63
C GLY A 6 2.46 -45.59 9.61
N GLU A 7 2.19 -45.83 8.33
CA GLU A 7 2.54 -44.91 7.23
C GLU A 7 1.66 -43.66 7.33
N THR A 8 2.27 -42.54 7.69
CA THR A 8 1.69 -41.21 7.51
C THR A 8 1.76 -40.89 6.00
N GLY A 9 0.67 -41.09 5.31
CA GLY A 9 0.52 -40.65 3.91
C GLY A 9 0.73 -39.11 3.78
N PRO A 10 1.16 -38.64 2.61
CA PRO A 10 1.40 -37.22 2.40
C PRO A 10 0.08 -36.45 2.53
N VAL A 11 0.05 -35.50 3.47
CA VAL A 11 -1.02 -34.51 3.57
C VAL A 11 -1.00 -33.69 2.27
N ILE A 12 -1.96 -33.94 1.39
CA ILE A 12 -2.18 -33.14 0.18
C ILE A 12 -2.76 -31.80 0.67
N PRO A 13 -2.04 -30.67 0.49
CA PRO A 13 -2.58 -29.38 0.88
C PRO A 13 -3.79 -29.04 0.00
N THR A 14 -4.92 -28.81 0.64
CA THR A 14 -6.16 -28.38 0.00
C THR A 14 -5.96 -27.02 -0.65
N SER A 15 -6.14 -26.99 -1.99
CA SER A 15 -6.42 -25.82 -2.84
C SER A 15 -5.82 -24.46 -2.42
N ASP A 16 -4.58 -24.19 -2.86
CA ASP A 16 -3.85 -22.92 -2.70
C ASP A 16 -4.39 -21.73 -3.49
N ALA A 17 -5.61 -21.78 -3.98
CA ALA A 17 -6.20 -20.70 -4.74
C ALA A 17 -6.55 -19.51 -3.82
N GLY A 18 -5.81 -18.40 -3.99
CA GLY A 18 -6.05 -17.15 -3.26
C GLY A 18 -5.19 -16.99 -2.02
N THR A 19 -3.98 -17.52 -2.02
CA THR A 19 -3.02 -17.39 -0.93
C THR A 19 -1.70 -16.74 -1.38
N VAL A 20 -1.00 -16.14 -0.41
CA VAL A 20 0.39 -15.70 -0.53
C VAL A 20 1.19 -16.50 0.47
N ASP A 21 2.32 -17.08 0.06
CA ASP A 21 3.21 -17.84 0.93
C ASP A 21 4.66 -17.46 0.65
N LEU A 22 5.39 -17.02 1.71
CA LEU A 22 6.82 -16.79 1.72
C LEU A 22 7.45 -17.64 2.81
N ARG A 23 8.60 -18.27 2.51
CA ARG A 23 9.36 -19.10 3.46
C ARG A 23 10.82 -18.70 3.43
N GLY A 24 11.36 -18.31 4.60
CA GLY A 24 12.75 -17.90 4.78
C GLY A 24 13.15 -16.77 3.83
N ALA A 25 12.20 -15.95 3.41
CA ALA A 25 12.38 -15.02 2.32
C ALA A 25 13.30 -13.85 2.69
N ALA A 26 14.23 -13.50 1.81
CA ALA A 26 15.11 -12.35 1.96
C ALA A 26 15.20 -11.54 0.67
N VAL A 27 15.35 -10.22 0.81
CA VAL A 27 15.63 -9.30 -0.30
C VAL A 27 16.82 -8.41 0.02
N ARG A 28 17.80 -8.43 -0.90
CA ARG A 28 18.98 -7.54 -0.88
C ARG A 28 18.96 -6.66 -2.12
N LEU A 29 19.28 -5.40 -1.95
CA LEU A 29 19.49 -4.44 -3.05
C LEU A 29 20.92 -3.91 -2.96
N GLY A 30 21.80 -4.46 -3.79
CA GLY A 30 23.24 -4.26 -3.67
C GLY A 30 23.75 -4.72 -2.30
N PRO A 31 24.49 -3.88 -1.54
CA PRO A 31 25.01 -4.24 -0.22
C PRO A 31 23.95 -4.20 0.89
N ARG A 32 22.79 -3.61 0.63
CA ARG A 32 21.75 -3.40 1.65
C ARG A 32 20.75 -4.56 1.68
N THR A 33 20.62 -5.24 2.83
CA THR A 33 19.52 -6.14 3.10
C THR A 33 18.31 -5.32 3.52
N LEU A 34 17.20 -5.46 2.80
CA LEU A 34 15.94 -4.80 3.16
C LEU A 34 15.23 -5.55 4.28
N TRP A 35 15.16 -6.86 4.18
CA TRP A 35 14.66 -7.78 5.20
C TRP A 35 15.12 -9.21 4.86
N SER A 36 15.18 -10.08 5.88
CA SER A 36 15.62 -11.47 5.74
C SER A 36 14.88 -12.38 6.72
N GLY A 37 14.76 -13.67 6.35
CA GLY A 37 14.10 -14.68 7.19
C GLY A 37 12.60 -14.45 7.34
N LEU A 38 11.94 -13.83 6.35
CA LEU A 38 10.50 -13.56 6.41
C LEU A 38 9.72 -14.84 6.07
N ASP A 39 9.01 -15.37 7.07
CA ASP A 39 7.95 -16.35 6.91
C ASP A 39 6.60 -15.65 7.01
N LEU A 40 5.83 -15.69 5.94
CA LEU A 40 4.53 -15.03 5.83
C LEU A 40 3.58 -15.87 5.01
N GLU A 41 2.45 -16.17 5.59
CA GLU A 41 1.31 -16.74 4.88
C GLU A 41 0.13 -15.76 4.97
N VAL A 42 -0.56 -15.51 3.84
CA VAL A 42 -1.81 -14.74 3.83
C VAL A 42 -2.89 -15.63 3.23
N GLY A 43 -3.84 -15.99 4.07
CA GLY A 43 -4.92 -16.91 3.75
C GLY A 43 -6.05 -16.26 2.94
N ARG A 44 -6.98 -17.11 2.48
CA ARG A 44 -8.19 -16.63 1.79
C ARG A 44 -9.01 -15.70 2.68
N GLY A 45 -9.39 -14.55 2.12
CA GLY A 45 -10.19 -13.56 2.83
C GLY A 45 -9.48 -12.86 3.98
N GLU A 46 -8.17 -13.02 4.11
CA GLU A 46 -7.36 -12.31 5.11
C GLU A 46 -6.99 -10.91 4.64
N PHE A 47 -7.00 -9.95 5.54
CA PHE A 47 -6.55 -8.58 5.33
C PHE A 47 -5.25 -8.36 6.11
N LEU A 48 -4.13 -8.39 5.42
CA LEU A 48 -2.81 -8.07 5.97
C LEU A 48 -2.47 -6.61 5.70
N ALA A 49 -2.30 -5.80 6.75
CA ALA A 49 -1.72 -4.48 6.65
C ALA A 49 -0.18 -4.54 6.74
N VAL A 50 0.52 -3.87 5.83
CA VAL A 50 1.98 -3.78 5.84
C VAL A 50 2.39 -2.36 6.18
N LEU A 51 3.01 -2.19 7.35
CA LEU A 51 3.37 -0.92 7.95
C LEU A 51 4.89 -0.75 8.04
N GLY A 52 5.32 0.45 8.38
CA GLY A 52 6.72 0.78 8.64
C GLY A 52 7.17 2.08 7.95
N PRO A 53 8.34 2.62 8.31
CA PRO A 53 8.88 3.85 7.76
C PRO A 53 9.19 3.75 6.26
N ASN A 54 9.42 4.89 5.62
CA ASN A 54 9.82 4.93 4.22
C ASN A 54 11.16 4.22 4.01
N GLY A 55 11.26 3.48 2.90
CA GLY A 55 12.46 2.70 2.58
C GLY A 55 12.65 1.42 3.39
N SER A 56 11.68 0.98 4.21
CA SER A 56 11.75 -0.26 4.99
C SER A 56 11.53 -1.54 4.16
N GLY A 57 11.10 -1.42 2.89
CA GLY A 57 10.92 -2.57 2.00
C GLY A 57 9.46 -2.97 1.75
N LYS A 58 8.47 -2.19 2.20
CA LYS A 58 7.03 -2.46 2.00
C LYS A 58 6.66 -2.63 0.52
N THR A 59 6.94 -1.61 -0.29
CA THR A 59 6.73 -1.66 -1.76
C THR A 59 7.55 -2.77 -2.42
N THR A 60 8.74 -3.08 -1.88
CA THR A 60 9.56 -4.18 -2.41
C THR A 60 8.92 -5.54 -2.16
N LEU A 61 8.26 -5.74 -1.02
CA LEU A 61 7.46 -6.94 -0.78
C LEU A 61 6.38 -7.09 -1.88
N LEU A 62 5.63 -6.03 -2.19
CA LEU A 62 4.65 -6.09 -3.28
C LEU A 62 5.30 -6.39 -4.64
N LYS A 63 6.46 -5.81 -4.91
CA LYS A 63 7.21 -6.09 -6.16
C LYS A 63 7.67 -7.55 -6.25
N VAL A 64 8.03 -8.18 -5.13
CA VAL A 64 8.33 -9.61 -5.06
C VAL A 64 7.07 -10.42 -5.40
N LEU A 65 5.93 -10.11 -4.79
CA LEU A 65 4.66 -10.79 -5.05
C LEU A 65 4.14 -10.61 -6.49
N LEU A 66 4.53 -9.51 -7.14
CA LEU A 66 4.24 -9.24 -8.55
C LEU A 66 5.23 -9.92 -9.52
N GLY A 67 6.31 -10.57 -9.02
CA GLY A 67 7.37 -11.13 -9.83
C GLY A 67 8.25 -10.08 -10.53
N LEU A 68 8.32 -8.88 -9.97
CA LEU A 68 9.13 -7.75 -10.48
C LEU A 68 10.54 -7.73 -9.87
N VAL A 69 10.67 -8.23 -8.65
CA VAL A 69 11.93 -8.33 -7.90
C VAL A 69 12.08 -9.77 -7.44
N PRO A 70 13.19 -10.46 -7.75
CA PRO A 70 13.45 -11.79 -7.24
C PRO A 70 13.82 -11.74 -5.76
N LEU A 71 13.57 -12.83 -5.03
CA LEU A 71 14.14 -13.05 -3.71
C LEU A 71 15.65 -13.30 -3.83
N SER A 72 16.40 -12.88 -2.82
CA SER A 72 17.81 -13.24 -2.65
C SER A 72 17.98 -14.61 -1.99
N GLU A 73 17.03 -14.97 -1.10
CA GLU A 73 16.99 -16.26 -0.39
C GLU A 73 15.53 -16.63 -0.13
N GLY A 74 15.27 -17.91 0.11
CA GLY A 74 13.95 -18.42 0.41
C GLY A 74 13.06 -18.66 -0.80
N THR A 75 11.77 -18.81 -0.56
CA THR A 75 10.77 -19.09 -1.60
C THR A 75 9.56 -18.18 -1.47
N VAL A 76 8.86 -17.95 -2.58
CA VAL A 76 7.61 -17.20 -2.64
C VAL A 76 6.63 -17.87 -3.60
N ARG A 77 5.38 -17.98 -3.19
CA ARG A 77 4.26 -18.45 -4.01
C ARG A 77 3.08 -17.48 -3.91
N VAL A 78 2.38 -17.30 -5.01
CA VAL A 78 1.14 -16.54 -5.10
C VAL A 78 0.12 -17.41 -5.83
N ASN A 79 -0.99 -17.74 -5.19
CA ASN A 79 -1.96 -18.73 -5.67
C ASN A 79 -1.30 -20.10 -5.98
N GLY A 80 -0.41 -20.57 -5.10
CA GLY A 80 0.27 -21.84 -5.22
C GLY A 80 1.39 -21.91 -6.26
N ALA A 81 1.64 -20.84 -7.03
CA ALA A 81 2.64 -20.80 -8.09
C ALA A 81 3.70 -19.70 -7.83
N PRO A 82 4.91 -19.81 -8.41
CA PRO A 82 5.88 -18.71 -8.39
C PRO A 82 5.27 -17.44 -9.00
N PRO A 83 5.54 -16.25 -8.41
CA PRO A 83 5.02 -15.00 -8.92
C PRO A 83 5.59 -14.71 -10.33
N ARG A 84 4.75 -14.13 -11.19
CA ARG A 84 5.13 -13.75 -12.55
C ARG A 84 4.53 -12.40 -12.91
N ARG A 85 5.25 -11.64 -13.72
CA ARG A 85 4.76 -10.37 -14.28
C ARG A 85 3.46 -10.56 -15.04
N GLY A 86 2.52 -9.62 -14.88
CA GLY A 86 1.26 -9.64 -15.63
C GLY A 86 0.34 -10.80 -15.27
N ASN A 87 0.45 -11.36 -14.07
CA ASN A 87 -0.45 -12.39 -13.59
C ASN A 87 -1.89 -11.84 -13.46
N PRO A 88 -2.86 -12.29 -14.29
CA PRO A 88 -4.23 -11.76 -14.28
C PRO A 88 -5.00 -12.10 -13.00
N SER A 89 -4.53 -13.04 -12.20
CA SER A 89 -5.14 -13.39 -10.92
C SER A 89 -4.72 -12.47 -9.78
N VAL A 90 -3.79 -11.53 -10.01
CA VAL A 90 -3.30 -10.54 -9.04
C VAL A 90 -3.79 -9.16 -9.45
N GLY A 91 -4.65 -8.55 -8.64
CA GLY A 91 -5.00 -7.14 -8.74
C GLY A 91 -3.94 -6.31 -8.06
N TYR A 92 -3.49 -5.24 -8.71
CA TYR A 92 -2.51 -4.34 -8.15
C TYR A 92 -2.99 -2.89 -8.23
N VAL A 93 -3.01 -2.23 -7.09
CA VAL A 93 -3.25 -0.79 -6.97
C VAL A 93 -1.90 -0.15 -6.64
N PRO A 94 -1.23 0.49 -7.61
CA PRO A 94 0.07 1.12 -7.37
C PRO A 94 -0.05 2.37 -6.50
N GLN A 95 1.06 2.73 -5.88
CA GLN A 95 1.23 4.05 -5.27
C GLN A 95 0.94 5.12 -6.33
N GLN A 96 0.29 6.19 -5.91
CA GLN A 96 -0.15 7.23 -6.81
C GLN A 96 1.00 7.82 -7.62
N GLN A 97 0.88 7.73 -8.94
CA GLN A 97 1.67 8.47 -9.91
C GLN A 97 0.71 9.23 -10.82
N ALA A 98 0.93 10.52 -11.01
CA ALA A 98 0.09 11.31 -11.92
C ALA A 98 0.23 10.78 -13.36
N PHE A 99 -0.90 10.68 -14.06
CA PHE A 99 -0.87 10.47 -15.51
C PHE A 99 -0.41 11.76 -16.20
N SER A 100 0.26 11.63 -17.36
CA SER A 100 0.55 12.76 -18.20
C SER A 100 -0.75 13.48 -18.59
N ARG A 101 -0.73 14.83 -18.55
CA ARG A 101 -1.90 15.65 -18.94
C ARG A 101 -2.34 15.41 -20.38
N ASP A 102 -1.40 15.01 -21.22
CA ASP A 102 -1.65 14.77 -22.66
C ASP A 102 -2.17 13.36 -22.94
N LEU A 103 -2.41 12.53 -21.91
CA LEU A 103 -2.90 11.17 -22.09
C LEU A 103 -4.40 11.19 -22.44
N PRO A 104 -4.79 10.83 -23.69
CA PRO A 104 -6.18 10.95 -24.16
C PRO A 104 -7.08 9.79 -23.71
N VAL A 105 -6.60 8.93 -22.82
CA VAL A 105 -7.35 7.75 -22.33
C VAL A 105 -8.45 8.21 -21.39
N ARG A 106 -9.69 7.77 -21.63
CA ARG A 106 -10.83 8.05 -20.75
C ARG A 106 -10.80 7.17 -19.52
N GLY A 107 -11.37 7.66 -18.41
CA GLY A 107 -11.43 6.90 -17.14
C GLY A 107 -12.03 5.51 -17.31
N ARG A 108 -13.15 5.37 -18.05
CA ARG A 108 -13.79 4.05 -18.33
C ARG A 108 -12.91 3.10 -19.14
N ASP A 109 -12.11 3.62 -20.07
CA ASP A 109 -11.22 2.80 -20.89
C ASP A 109 -10.02 2.32 -20.03
N LEU A 110 -9.51 3.18 -19.16
CA LEU A 110 -8.49 2.79 -18.14
C LEU A 110 -9.01 1.64 -17.27
N VAL A 111 -10.21 1.78 -16.72
CA VAL A 111 -10.82 0.74 -15.87
C VAL A 111 -11.03 -0.56 -16.66
N ARG A 112 -11.48 -0.47 -17.91
CA ARG A 112 -11.70 -1.63 -18.78
C ARG A 112 -10.43 -2.45 -18.99
N PHE A 113 -9.24 -1.86 -19.04
CA PHE A 113 -7.98 -2.60 -19.14
C PHE A 113 -7.77 -3.59 -18.00
N GLY A 114 -8.43 -3.41 -16.85
CA GLY A 114 -8.41 -4.37 -15.74
C GLY A 114 -9.05 -5.73 -16.11
N ALA A 115 -10.04 -5.74 -17.00
CA ALA A 115 -10.68 -6.98 -17.45
C ALA A 115 -9.97 -7.60 -18.65
N ASP A 116 -9.48 -6.78 -19.58
CA ASP A 116 -9.13 -7.18 -20.94
C ASP A 116 -7.64 -6.98 -21.29
N GLY A 117 -6.87 -6.28 -20.44
CA GLY A 117 -5.50 -5.86 -20.76
C GLY A 117 -4.52 -7.00 -21.07
N HIS A 118 -4.90 -8.24 -20.80
CA HIS A 118 -4.11 -9.45 -21.10
C HIS A 118 -4.64 -10.26 -22.31
N ARG A 119 -5.75 -9.83 -22.95
CA ARG A 119 -6.41 -10.55 -24.04
C ARG A 119 -6.45 -9.71 -25.31
N TRP A 120 -6.00 -10.28 -26.42
CA TRP A 120 -6.16 -9.71 -27.75
C TRP A 120 -7.53 -10.16 -28.31
N GLY A 121 -8.37 -9.20 -28.71
CA GLY A 121 -9.63 -9.47 -29.42
C GLY A 121 -10.74 -10.03 -28.54
N LEU A 122 -11.69 -9.19 -28.13
CA LEU A 122 -12.90 -9.63 -27.41
C LEU A 122 -14.00 -10.01 -28.39
N PRO A 123 -14.66 -11.16 -28.16
CA PRO A 123 -15.91 -11.49 -28.85
C PRO A 123 -16.98 -10.42 -28.57
N LEU A 124 -17.75 -10.00 -29.58
CA LEU A 124 -18.77 -8.95 -29.47
C LEU A 124 -19.77 -9.15 -28.31
N ARG A 125 -20.10 -10.43 -28.02
CA ARG A 125 -21.01 -10.80 -26.91
C ARG A 125 -20.48 -10.47 -25.52
N GLN A 126 -19.17 -10.47 -25.31
CA GLN A 126 -18.55 -10.15 -24.01
C GLN A 126 -18.47 -8.64 -23.78
N ARG A 127 -18.53 -7.81 -24.83
CA ARG A 127 -18.43 -6.35 -24.71
C ARG A 127 -19.54 -5.74 -23.85
N ALA A 128 -20.79 -6.20 -24.00
CA ALA A 128 -21.91 -5.68 -23.23
C ALA A 128 -21.81 -6.05 -21.74
N ALA A 129 -21.41 -7.29 -21.42
CA ALA A 129 -21.20 -7.72 -20.04
C ALA A 129 -20.03 -6.97 -19.38
N THR A 130 -18.89 -6.82 -20.07
CA THR A 130 -17.75 -6.05 -19.57
C THR A 130 -18.13 -4.59 -19.36
N ARG A 131 -18.92 -3.98 -20.26
CA ARG A 131 -19.37 -2.60 -20.11
C ARG A 131 -20.20 -2.41 -18.84
N ARG A 132 -21.18 -3.29 -18.57
CA ARG A 132 -21.97 -3.25 -17.32
C ARG A 132 -21.07 -3.36 -16.08
N ARG A 133 -20.13 -4.31 -16.07
CA ARG A 133 -19.17 -4.45 -14.96
C ARG A 133 -18.30 -3.21 -14.76
N VAL A 134 -17.88 -2.54 -15.84
CA VAL A 134 -17.16 -1.25 -15.79
C VAL A 134 -18.04 -0.18 -15.15
N ASP A 135 -19.30 -0.05 -15.59
CA ASP A 135 -20.23 0.93 -15.06
C ASP A 135 -20.50 0.65 -13.56
N ASP A 136 -20.73 -0.59 -13.16
CA ASP A 136 -20.97 -1.01 -11.78
C ASP A 136 -19.78 -0.66 -10.86
N VAL A 137 -18.54 -0.97 -11.28
CA VAL A 137 -17.36 -0.68 -10.48
C VAL A 137 -17.07 0.83 -10.41
N LEU A 138 -17.34 1.58 -11.50
CA LEU A 138 -17.21 3.04 -11.51
C LEU A 138 -18.17 3.70 -10.52
N VAL A 139 -19.41 3.22 -10.46
CA VAL A 139 -20.38 3.67 -9.44
C VAL A 139 -19.88 3.32 -8.03
N ALA A 140 -19.40 2.11 -7.82
CA ALA A 140 -18.95 1.64 -6.51
C ALA A 140 -17.75 2.45 -5.96
N VAL A 141 -16.83 2.91 -6.81
CA VAL A 141 -15.71 3.77 -6.39
C VAL A 141 -16.06 5.27 -6.42
N GLY A 142 -17.30 5.65 -6.77
CA GLY A 142 -17.73 7.05 -6.89
C GLY A 142 -17.08 7.80 -8.06
N ALA A 143 -16.79 7.11 -9.18
CA ALA A 143 -16.10 7.67 -10.34
C ALA A 143 -17.02 7.85 -11.57
N ALA A 144 -18.31 7.54 -11.47
CA ALA A 144 -19.24 7.56 -12.60
C ALA A 144 -19.34 8.94 -13.27
N ALA A 145 -19.31 10.02 -12.49
CA ALA A 145 -19.49 11.38 -13.00
C ALA A 145 -18.38 11.86 -13.95
N TYR A 146 -17.17 11.32 -13.81
CA TYR A 146 -16.01 11.71 -14.62
C TYR A 146 -15.40 10.55 -15.43
N ALA A 147 -16.15 9.44 -15.55
CA ALA A 147 -15.67 8.24 -16.23
C ALA A 147 -15.30 8.48 -17.71
N ASP A 148 -15.93 9.45 -18.38
CA ASP A 148 -15.68 9.78 -19.78
C ASP A 148 -14.64 10.89 -19.99
N ALA A 149 -14.13 11.49 -18.90
CA ALA A 149 -13.07 12.49 -18.96
C ALA A 149 -11.70 11.84 -19.24
N PRO A 150 -10.78 12.55 -19.93
CA PRO A 150 -9.39 12.13 -20.07
C PRO A 150 -8.71 12.03 -18.70
N VAL A 151 -8.05 10.88 -18.42
CA VAL A 151 -7.44 10.63 -17.09
C VAL A 151 -6.36 11.63 -16.72
N GLY A 152 -5.66 12.20 -17.69
CA GLY A 152 -4.63 13.23 -17.45
C GLY A 152 -5.17 14.55 -16.92
N LEU A 153 -6.48 14.82 -17.08
CA LEU A 153 -7.15 16.03 -16.60
C LEU A 153 -7.79 15.86 -15.21
N LEU A 154 -7.85 14.63 -14.71
CA LEU A 154 -8.46 14.32 -13.42
C LEU A 154 -7.52 14.64 -12.25
N SER A 155 -8.11 14.99 -11.11
CA SER A 155 -7.37 15.14 -9.85
C SER A 155 -6.71 13.81 -9.43
N GLY A 156 -5.69 13.90 -8.59
CA GLY A 156 -5.00 12.71 -8.09
C GLY A 156 -5.92 11.69 -7.40
N GLY A 157 -6.88 12.17 -6.61
CA GLY A 157 -7.88 11.33 -5.96
C GLY A 157 -8.82 10.64 -6.94
N GLU A 158 -9.25 11.33 -8.01
CA GLU A 158 -10.07 10.75 -9.08
C GLU A 158 -9.30 9.68 -9.86
N GLN A 159 -8.04 9.96 -10.22
CA GLN A 159 -7.16 8.99 -10.86
C GLN A 159 -6.98 7.73 -9.98
N GLN A 160 -6.81 7.92 -8.67
CA GLN A 160 -6.63 6.81 -7.74
C GLN A 160 -7.88 5.92 -7.63
N ARG A 161 -9.07 6.52 -7.60
CA ARG A 161 -10.33 5.76 -7.63
C ARG A 161 -10.47 4.92 -8.91
N LEU A 162 -10.06 5.45 -10.06
CA LEU A 162 -10.05 4.70 -11.31
C LEU A 162 -9.06 3.52 -11.29
N ARG A 163 -7.87 3.68 -10.69
CA ARG A 163 -6.90 2.56 -10.53
C ARG A 163 -7.45 1.46 -9.63
N ILE A 164 -8.15 1.83 -8.55
CA ILE A 164 -8.80 0.86 -7.67
C ILE A 164 -9.89 0.11 -8.43
N ALA A 165 -10.74 0.84 -9.18
CA ALA A 165 -11.75 0.24 -10.06
C ALA A 165 -11.14 -0.73 -11.07
N GLN A 166 -10.02 -0.34 -11.71
CA GLN A 166 -9.28 -1.18 -12.65
C GLN A 166 -8.81 -2.48 -12.00
N ALA A 167 -8.20 -2.40 -10.80
CA ALA A 167 -7.69 -3.58 -10.10
C ALA A 167 -8.82 -4.55 -9.68
N LEU A 168 -9.97 -4.01 -9.26
CA LEU A 168 -11.13 -4.80 -8.83
C LEU A 168 -11.89 -5.43 -10.00
N LEU A 169 -11.93 -4.77 -11.17
CA LEU A 169 -12.64 -5.25 -12.35
C LEU A 169 -12.08 -6.59 -12.86
N GLY A 170 -10.79 -6.85 -12.64
CA GLY A 170 -10.12 -8.09 -13.03
C GLY A 170 -10.55 -9.34 -12.27
N ASP A 171 -11.44 -9.24 -11.28
CA ASP A 171 -11.81 -10.32 -10.36
C ASP A 171 -10.57 -11.01 -9.75
N PRO A 172 -9.66 -10.25 -9.11
CA PRO A 172 -8.41 -10.80 -8.65
C PRO A 172 -8.61 -11.86 -7.55
N ARG A 173 -7.75 -12.88 -7.55
CA ARG A 173 -7.67 -13.87 -6.47
C ARG A 173 -6.79 -13.39 -5.31
N VAL A 174 -5.90 -12.43 -5.56
CA VAL A 174 -5.08 -11.71 -4.57
C VAL A 174 -5.12 -10.24 -4.93
N LEU A 175 -5.30 -9.35 -3.95
CA LEU A 175 -5.28 -7.90 -4.12
C LEU A 175 -4.08 -7.31 -3.39
N LEU A 176 -3.21 -6.64 -4.13
CA LEU A 176 -2.04 -5.95 -3.63
C LEU A 176 -2.27 -4.44 -3.75
N CYS A 177 -2.16 -3.70 -2.65
CA CYS A 177 -2.39 -2.26 -2.61
C CYS A 177 -1.15 -1.55 -2.05
N ASP A 178 -0.60 -0.61 -2.81
CA ASP A 178 0.55 0.21 -2.42
C ASP A 178 0.08 1.64 -2.13
N GLU A 179 -0.12 1.97 -0.87
CA GLU A 179 -0.62 3.26 -0.37
C GLU A 179 -1.86 3.81 -1.13
N PRO A 180 -2.91 3.02 -1.30
CA PRO A 180 -4.03 3.38 -2.19
C PRO A 180 -4.90 4.53 -1.67
N LEU A 181 -4.77 4.92 -0.39
CA LEU A 181 -5.60 5.94 0.26
C LEU A 181 -4.93 7.32 0.33
N LEU A 182 -3.65 7.44 0.00
CA LEU A 182 -2.82 8.62 0.26
C LEU A 182 -3.41 9.95 -0.28
N ALA A 183 -4.05 9.92 -1.44
CA ALA A 183 -4.60 11.13 -2.07
C ALA A 183 -6.11 11.28 -1.94
N LEU A 184 -6.75 10.47 -1.10
CA LEU A 184 -8.19 10.46 -0.93
C LEU A 184 -8.59 11.24 0.32
N ASP A 185 -9.70 11.99 0.22
CA ASP A 185 -10.37 12.54 1.39
C ASP A 185 -10.96 11.42 2.28
N LEU A 186 -11.27 11.75 3.54
CA LEU A 186 -11.74 10.77 4.53
C LEU A 186 -12.99 10.00 4.11
N ALA A 187 -13.92 10.63 3.38
CA ALA A 187 -15.14 9.95 2.92
C ALA A 187 -14.80 8.94 1.83
N SER A 188 -13.93 9.32 0.88
CA SER A 188 -13.42 8.46 -0.17
C SER A 188 -12.57 7.30 0.37
N GLN A 189 -11.70 7.55 1.37
CA GLN A 189 -10.94 6.50 2.04
C GLN A 189 -11.86 5.42 2.62
N ARG A 190 -12.91 5.83 3.33
CA ARG A 190 -13.90 4.90 3.90
C ARG A 190 -14.66 4.11 2.84
N ALA A 191 -15.09 4.78 1.76
CA ALA A 191 -15.83 4.13 0.67
C ALA A 191 -14.95 3.07 -0.03
N VAL A 192 -13.71 3.42 -0.37
CA VAL A 192 -12.75 2.52 -1.00
C VAL A 192 -12.40 1.34 -0.10
N THR A 193 -12.13 1.58 1.19
CA THR A 193 -11.79 0.51 2.12
C THR A 193 -12.93 -0.48 2.29
N ARG A 194 -14.18 0.01 2.37
CA ARG A 194 -15.37 -0.85 2.41
C ARG A 194 -15.49 -1.69 1.15
N LEU A 195 -15.24 -1.13 -0.01
CA LEU A 195 -15.31 -1.85 -1.29
C LEU A 195 -14.26 -2.97 -1.35
N ILE A 196 -13.04 -2.71 -0.90
CA ILE A 196 -11.97 -3.71 -0.80
C ILE A 196 -12.38 -4.82 0.19
N ASP A 197 -12.91 -4.46 1.36
CA ASP A 197 -13.39 -5.43 2.35
C ASP A 197 -14.58 -6.25 1.84
N GLN A 198 -15.52 -5.62 1.15
CA GLN A 198 -16.62 -6.35 0.50
C GLN A 198 -16.10 -7.38 -0.49
N ARG A 199 -15.13 -7.03 -1.34
CA ARG A 199 -14.49 -7.96 -2.26
C ARG A 199 -13.79 -9.09 -1.51
N ARG A 200 -13.02 -8.76 -0.46
CA ARG A 200 -12.35 -9.72 0.41
C ARG A 200 -13.33 -10.78 0.93
N ARG A 201 -14.44 -10.34 1.52
CA ARG A 201 -15.44 -11.23 2.14
C ARG A 201 -16.24 -12.02 1.10
N SER A 202 -16.69 -11.38 0.02
CA SER A 202 -17.59 -12.03 -0.95
C SER A 202 -16.89 -13.08 -1.83
N ALA A 203 -15.60 -12.86 -2.15
CA ALA A 203 -14.83 -13.73 -3.03
C ALA A 203 -13.72 -14.51 -2.30
N GLY A 204 -13.50 -14.26 -1.01
CA GLY A 204 -12.38 -14.84 -0.27
C GLY A 204 -11.02 -14.34 -0.80
N THR A 205 -10.96 -13.12 -1.35
CA THR A 205 -9.74 -12.53 -1.92
C THR A 205 -8.84 -12.05 -0.78
N PRO A 206 -7.63 -12.60 -0.57
CA PRO A 206 -6.68 -12.03 0.36
C PRO A 206 -6.21 -10.66 -0.09
N VAL A 207 -5.99 -9.76 0.86
CA VAL A 207 -5.57 -8.38 0.65
C VAL A 207 -4.25 -8.14 1.35
N VAL A 208 -3.23 -7.69 0.61
CA VAL A 208 -1.97 -7.17 1.16
C VAL A 208 -1.96 -5.65 0.94
N PHE A 209 -2.07 -4.91 2.01
CA PHE A 209 -2.34 -3.47 1.99
C PHE A 209 -1.19 -2.69 2.64
N VAL A 210 -0.33 -2.11 1.84
CA VAL A 210 0.74 -1.22 2.30
C VAL A 210 0.17 0.15 2.61
N THR A 211 0.44 0.65 3.81
CA THR A 211 0.08 2.01 4.24
C THR A 211 1.06 2.54 5.28
N HIS A 212 1.13 3.84 5.45
CA HIS A 212 1.81 4.51 6.56
C HIS A 212 0.86 4.82 7.73
N ASP A 213 -0.45 4.88 7.47
CA ASP A 213 -1.50 5.04 8.49
C ASP A 213 -2.45 3.84 8.45
N VAL A 214 -2.50 3.09 9.55
CA VAL A 214 -3.37 1.93 9.70
C VAL A 214 -4.81 2.31 10.04
N ASN A 215 -5.03 3.50 10.59
CA ASN A 215 -6.32 3.88 11.17
C ASN A 215 -7.51 3.80 10.19
N PRO A 216 -7.39 4.21 8.91
CA PRO A 216 -8.49 4.09 7.96
C PRO A 216 -8.90 2.64 7.66
N VAL A 217 -7.97 1.68 7.80
CA VAL A 217 -8.18 0.26 7.47
C VAL A 217 -8.31 -0.63 8.70
N LEU A 218 -7.97 -0.13 9.89
CA LEU A 218 -7.91 -0.88 11.14
C LEU A 218 -9.14 -1.77 11.43
N PRO A 219 -10.38 -1.35 11.16
CA PRO A 219 -11.57 -2.19 11.40
C PRO A 219 -11.64 -3.46 10.52
N TYR A 220 -10.79 -3.57 9.52
CA TYR A 220 -10.79 -4.65 8.53
C TYR A 220 -9.52 -5.50 8.60
N VAL A 221 -8.50 -5.05 9.35
CA VAL A 221 -7.19 -5.69 9.44
C VAL A 221 -7.25 -6.89 10.35
N ASP A 222 -6.89 -8.07 9.83
CA ASP A 222 -6.74 -9.29 10.61
C ASP A 222 -5.34 -9.37 11.22
N ARG A 223 -4.29 -9.05 10.42
CA ARG A 223 -2.90 -9.07 10.85
C ARG A 223 -2.12 -7.87 10.29
N ILE A 224 -1.06 -7.53 11.00
CA ILE A 224 -0.08 -6.50 10.63
C ILE A 224 1.29 -7.16 10.42
N LEU A 225 1.97 -6.78 9.33
CA LEU A 225 3.39 -6.96 9.12
C LEU A 225 4.05 -5.57 9.25
N TYR A 226 4.84 -5.37 10.28
CA TYR A 226 5.50 -4.09 10.55
C TYR A 226 7.00 -4.20 10.27
N PHE A 227 7.52 -3.44 9.29
CA PHE A 227 8.94 -3.42 8.92
C PHE A 227 9.67 -2.24 9.53
N VAL A 228 10.85 -2.47 10.14
CA VAL A 228 11.77 -1.41 10.60
C VAL A 228 13.21 -1.84 10.35
N ARG A 229 13.96 -1.12 9.54
CA ARG A 229 15.43 -1.27 9.38
C ARG A 229 15.89 -2.74 9.22
N GLY A 230 15.19 -3.53 8.42
CA GLY A 230 15.49 -4.93 8.16
C GLY A 230 14.91 -5.93 9.16
N ARG A 231 14.36 -5.46 10.28
CA ARG A 231 13.59 -6.24 11.23
C ARG A 231 12.10 -6.18 10.90
N PHE A 232 11.32 -7.12 11.43
CA PHE A 232 9.87 -7.09 11.28
C PHE A 232 9.16 -7.72 12.48
N ALA A 233 7.90 -7.36 12.64
CA ALA A 233 6.96 -8.01 13.55
C ALA A 233 5.70 -8.39 12.79
N ILE A 234 5.13 -9.55 13.09
CA ILE A 234 3.87 -10.05 12.53
C ILE A 234 2.95 -10.42 13.69
N GLY A 235 1.68 -10.07 13.59
CA GLY A 235 0.67 -10.41 14.58
C GLY A 235 -0.63 -9.66 14.34
N THR A 236 -1.58 -9.78 15.24
CA THR A 236 -2.80 -8.96 15.26
C THR A 236 -2.45 -7.49 15.53
N PRO A 237 -3.34 -6.54 15.22
CA PRO A 237 -3.11 -5.13 15.57
C PRO A 237 -2.76 -4.92 17.05
N ALA A 238 -3.43 -5.63 17.96
CA ALA A 238 -3.19 -5.51 19.39
C ALA A 238 -1.85 -6.08 19.84
N GLU A 239 -1.29 -7.07 19.14
CA GLU A 239 0.03 -7.65 19.44
C GLU A 239 1.19 -6.84 18.89
N VAL A 240 1.00 -6.19 17.72
CA VAL A 240 2.07 -5.47 17.03
C VAL A 240 2.12 -3.99 17.43
N LEU A 241 0.96 -3.34 17.59
CA LEU A 241 0.87 -1.91 17.90
C LEU A 241 0.90 -1.68 19.41
N THR A 242 2.02 -2.05 20.05
CA THR A 242 2.29 -1.79 21.48
C THR A 242 3.61 -1.05 21.60
N SER A 243 3.74 -0.20 22.65
CA SER A 243 4.98 0.55 22.91
C SER A 243 6.17 -0.40 23.06
N GLU A 244 6.01 -1.49 23.82
CA GLU A 244 7.07 -2.50 24.02
C GLU A 244 7.53 -3.13 22.70
N ARG A 245 6.58 -3.55 21.85
CA ARG A 245 6.90 -4.24 20.59
C ARG A 245 7.55 -3.32 19.58
N LEU A 246 7.05 -2.09 19.47
CA LEU A 246 7.61 -1.11 18.55
C LEU A 246 8.95 -0.58 19.05
N SER A 247 9.13 -0.31 20.35
CA SER A 247 10.44 0.08 20.92
C SER A 247 11.50 -1.00 20.65
N ALA A 248 11.18 -2.28 20.87
CA ALA A 248 12.09 -3.39 20.56
C ALA A 248 12.43 -3.46 19.06
N LEU A 249 11.48 -3.15 18.19
CA LEU A 249 11.66 -3.18 16.74
C LEU A 249 12.50 -2.01 16.23
N TYR A 250 12.25 -0.80 16.75
CA TYR A 250 12.98 0.43 16.39
C TYR A 250 14.37 0.52 17.07
N GLY A 251 14.52 -0.09 18.25
CA GLY A 251 15.72 0.02 19.11
C GLY A 251 15.83 1.36 19.83
N ILE A 252 14.73 2.08 19.95
CA ILE A 252 14.55 3.35 20.68
C ILE A 252 13.19 3.33 21.38
N ASP A 253 12.97 4.20 22.33
CA ASP A 253 11.68 4.33 23.00
C ASP A 253 10.62 4.88 22.02
N VAL A 254 9.53 4.13 21.91
CA VAL A 254 8.38 4.45 21.05
C VAL A 254 7.11 4.32 21.88
N ASP A 255 6.36 5.39 21.95
CA ASP A 255 5.05 5.38 22.58
C ASP A 255 3.94 5.07 21.55
N VAL A 256 3.08 4.11 21.91
CA VAL A 256 1.87 3.82 21.18
C VAL A 256 0.69 4.20 22.04
N VAL A 257 -0.03 5.23 21.61
CA VAL A 257 -1.19 5.75 22.32
C VAL A 257 -2.45 5.40 21.54
N GLN A 258 -3.44 4.84 22.23
CA GLN A 258 -4.74 4.57 21.64
C GLN A 258 -5.76 5.62 22.10
N VAL A 259 -6.25 6.45 21.16
CA VAL A 259 -7.25 7.47 21.42
C VAL A 259 -8.50 7.20 20.59
N ARG A 260 -9.64 6.98 21.21
CA ARG A 260 -10.92 6.72 20.54
C ARG A 260 -10.83 5.63 19.47
N GLY A 261 -10.11 4.55 19.77
CA GLY A 261 -9.91 3.42 18.85
C GLY A 261 -8.94 3.67 17.69
N ARG A 262 -8.16 4.76 17.72
CA ARG A 262 -7.09 5.06 16.76
C ARG A 262 -5.75 4.89 17.44
N TYR A 263 -4.78 4.38 16.69
CA TYR A 263 -3.40 4.27 17.15
C TYR A 263 -2.58 5.47 16.67
N LEU A 264 -1.81 6.04 17.59
CA LEU A 264 -0.79 7.06 17.34
C LEU A 264 0.53 6.46 17.78
N VAL A 265 1.54 6.49 16.91
CA VAL A 265 2.89 6.03 17.19
C VAL A 265 3.76 7.27 17.27
N VAL A 266 4.35 7.52 18.44
CA VAL A 266 5.20 8.69 18.72
C VAL A 266 6.59 8.19 19.09
N SER A 267 7.61 8.62 18.37
CA SER A 267 9.01 8.33 18.74
C SER A 267 9.60 9.47 19.55
N ALA A 268 10.44 9.16 20.52
CA ALA A 268 11.12 10.17 21.35
C ALA A 268 12.08 11.08 20.55
N GLU A 269 12.40 10.76 19.29
CA GLU A 269 13.22 11.60 18.40
C GLU A 269 12.41 12.69 17.64
N GLU A 270 11.09 12.68 17.69
CA GLU A 270 10.27 13.81 17.26
C GLU A 270 10.17 14.81 18.42
N GLU A 271 11.24 15.58 18.66
CA GLU A 271 11.14 16.82 19.42
C GLU A 271 10.04 17.68 18.80
N LEU A 272 9.03 18.01 19.61
CA LEU A 272 8.06 19.04 19.28
C LEU A 272 8.83 20.28 18.80
N PRO A 273 8.43 20.95 17.72
CA PRO A 273 9.09 22.17 17.28
C PRO A 273 9.08 23.13 18.48
N THR A 274 10.26 23.36 19.06
CA THR A 274 10.49 24.41 20.03
C THR A 274 10.04 25.71 19.38
N GLU A 275 9.09 26.40 19.98
CA GLU A 275 8.69 27.73 19.57
C GLU A 275 9.93 28.59 19.37
N PRO A 276 10.07 29.37 18.28
CA PRO A 276 11.21 30.27 18.11
C PRO A 276 11.17 31.30 19.23
N GLY A 277 12.21 31.23 20.06
CA GLY A 277 12.42 32.09 21.21
C GLY A 277 12.24 33.56 20.86
N ALA A 278 11.67 34.28 21.82
CA ALA A 278 11.44 35.70 21.85
C ALA A 278 12.63 36.50 21.27
N HIS A 279 12.31 37.36 20.34
CA HIS A 279 13.24 38.33 19.79
C HIS A 279 13.83 39.19 20.93
N ALA A 280 15.12 39.03 21.17
CA ALA A 280 15.92 40.00 21.94
C ALA A 280 15.96 41.29 21.08
N HIS A 281 15.36 42.33 21.64
CA HIS A 281 15.51 43.68 21.13
C HIS A 281 16.97 44.11 21.27
N HIS A 282 17.69 44.24 20.17
CA HIS A 282 18.92 45.03 20.10
C HIS A 282 18.53 46.47 19.77
N ASP A 283 18.66 47.33 20.80
CA ASP A 283 18.69 48.77 20.67
C ASP A 283 19.86 49.16 19.74
N HIS A 284 19.57 49.70 18.60
CA HIS A 284 20.55 50.41 17.80
C HIS A 284 20.42 51.91 18.07
N ASP A 285 21.42 52.38 18.83
CA ASP A 285 21.74 53.77 19.09
C ASP A 285 22.01 54.50 17.78
N HIS A 286 21.25 55.58 17.52
CA HIS A 286 21.42 56.45 16.38
C HIS A 286 22.43 57.56 16.71
N GLY A 287 23.67 57.35 16.26
CA GLY A 287 24.66 58.44 16.18
C GLY A 287 24.47 59.30 14.94
N HIS A 288 24.05 60.55 15.13
CA HIS A 288 24.04 61.57 14.09
C HIS A 288 25.48 62.04 13.77
N GLY A 289 25.88 61.97 12.51
CA GLY A 289 27.10 62.57 12.00
C GLY A 289 26.80 63.37 10.72
N HIS A 290 26.72 64.71 10.80
CA HIS A 290 26.69 65.61 9.68
C HIS A 290 28.05 65.67 8.98
N GLY A 291 28.07 65.63 7.68
CA GLY A 291 29.25 65.91 6.87
C GLY A 291 28.85 66.39 5.48
N HIS A 292 28.94 67.72 5.28
CA HIS A 292 28.86 68.39 3.99
C HIS A 292 30.07 68.03 3.11
N GLY A 293 29.86 68.03 1.79
CA GLY A 293 30.93 67.96 0.82
C GLY A 293 30.41 68.05 -0.61
N ASP A 294 30.46 69.28 -1.13
CA ASP A 294 30.21 69.64 -2.53
C ASP A 294 31.26 69.03 -3.48
N GLY A 295 30.92 68.89 -4.75
CA GLY A 295 31.92 68.66 -5.79
C GLY A 295 31.38 68.23 -7.14
N HIS A 296 31.26 69.20 -8.00
CA HIS A 296 31.09 69.23 -9.45
C HIS A 296 31.82 68.18 -10.26
N GLY A 297 31.27 67.93 -11.45
CA GLY A 297 32.06 67.89 -12.68
C GLY A 297 31.77 66.73 -13.63
N ASP A 298 31.24 67.13 -14.78
CA ASP A 298 31.20 66.61 -16.16
C ASP A 298 30.49 65.28 -16.41
#